data_355baefdbc3bd2205f1160f935ed84a4
#
_entry.id   355baefdbc3bd2205f1160f935ed84a4
#
_cell.length_a   1.000
_cell.length_b   1.000
_cell.length_c   1.000
_cell.angle_alpha   90.00
_cell.angle_beta   90.00
_cell.angle_gamma   90.00
#
_symmetry.space_group_name_H-M   'P 1'
#
loop_
_entity.id
_entity.type
_entity.pdbx_description
1 polymer ?
#
loop_
_entity_poly.entity_id
_entity_poly.type
_entity_poly.pdbx_seq_one_letter_code
_entity_poly.pdbx_strand_id
1 'polypeptide(L)' 'MNRDFVERALAQAERHVAEGEAILTRQRAAIVASERIGGNVARFKELLSVFEDSQRVHVADRDRLRKDLENAARP' A
#
# COMPACT_ATOMS: atom_id res chain seq x y z
N MET A 1 -1.67 -25.27 3.66
CA MET A 1 -1.09 -24.13 4.36
C MET A 1 -1.85 -23.88 5.66
N ASN A 2 -1.16 -23.53 6.73
CA ASN A 2 -1.77 -23.29 8.04
C ASN A 2 -2.64 -22.03 8.00
N ARG A 3 -3.92 -22.16 8.34
CA ARG A 3 -4.89 -21.07 8.32
C ARG A 3 -4.48 -19.92 9.24
N ASP A 4 -4.00 -20.22 10.45
CA ASP A 4 -3.58 -19.19 11.40
C ASP A 4 -2.41 -18.36 10.84
N PHE A 5 -1.47 -19.02 10.17
CA PHE A 5 -0.36 -18.33 9.50
C PHE A 5 -0.89 -17.38 8.42
N VAL A 6 -1.81 -17.85 7.59
CA VAL A 6 -2.39 -17.04 6.52
C VAL A 6 -3.17 -15.87 7.08
N GLU A 7 -3.96 -16.08 8.14
CA GLU A 7 -4.71 -15.00 8.80
C GLU A 7 -3.80 -13.91 9.34
N ARG A 8 -2.70 -14.29 9.99
CA ARG A 8 -1.73 -13.31 10.53
C ARG A 8 -1.00 -12.58 9.42
N ALA A 9 -0.61 -13.29 8.37
CA ALA A 9 0.04 -12.68 7.22
C ALA A 9 -0.89 -11.70 6.50
N LEU A 10 -2.17 -12.05 6.37
CA LEU A 10 -3.17 -11.16 5.78
C LEU A 10 -3.37 -9.91 6.63
N ALA A 11 -3.49 -10.06 7.94
CA ALA A 11 -3.64 -8.90 8.84
C ALA A 11 -2.45 -7.93 8.70
N GLN A 12 -1.24 -8.45 8.59
CA GLN A 12 -0.05 -7.62 8.36
C GLN A 12 -0.08 -6.95 6.99
N ALA A 13 -0.48 -7.69 5.95
CA ALA A 13 -0.60 -7.12 4.60
C ALA A 13 -1.65 -6.01 4.55
N GLU A 14 -2.77 -6.17 5.24
CA GLU A 14 -3.80 -5.14 5.33
C GLU A 14 -3.29 -3.88 6.03
N ARG A 15 -2.49 -4.04 7.09
CA ARG A 15 -1.84 -2.89 7.75
C ARG A 15 -0.88 -2.17 6.82
N HIS A 16 -0.08 -2.90 6.04
CA HIS A 16 0.84 -2.32 5.07
C HIS A 16 0.08 -1.52 4.00
N VAL A 17 -1.05 -2.03 3.51
CA VAL A 17 -1.89 -1.31 2.55
C VAL A 17 -2.43 -0.03 3.17
N ALA A 18 -2.95 -0.08 4.40
CA ALA A 18 -3.49 1.09 5.09
C ALA A 18 -2.41 2.15 5.33
N GLU A 19 -1.23 1.74 5.78
CA GLU A 19 -0.09 2.64 5.98
C GLU A 19 0.35 3.27 4.66
N GLY A 20 0.39 2.48 3.58
CA GLY A 20 0.72 2.96 2.25
C GLY A 20 -0.27 3.99 1.73
N GLU A 21 -1.57 3.78 1.95
CA GLU A 21 -2.60 4.76 1.58
C GLU A 21 -2.40 6.09 2.32
N ALA A 22 -2.06 6.04 3.60
CA ALA A 22 -1.80 7.24 4.39
C ALA A 22 -0.57 7.99 3.87
N ILE A 23 0.49 7.27 3.51
CA ILE A 23 1.70 7.87 2.93
C ILE A 23 1.39 8.54 1.60
N LEU A 24 0.65 7.87 0.71
CA LEU A 24 0.28 8.41 -0.59
C LEU A 24 -0.57 9.68 -0.45
N THR A 25 -1.52 9.67 0.48
CA THR A 25 -2.37 10.84 0.75
C THR A 25 -1.53 12.04 1.17
N ARG A 26 -0.58 11.83 2.10
CA ARG A 26 0.30 12.91 2.56
C ARG A 26 1.22 13.42 1.44
N GLN A 27 1.77 12.52 0.62
CA GLN A 27 2.65 12.92 -0.49
C GLN A 27 1.90 13.72 -1.54
N ARG A 28 0.69 13.31 -1.89
CA ARG A 28 -0.15 14.06 -2.85
C ARG A 28 -0.49 15.44 -2.32
N ALA A 29 -0.82 15.54 -1.03
CA ALA A 29 -1.10 16.83 -0.39
C ALA A 29 0.13 17.75 -0.38
N ALA A 30 1.31 17.21 -0.11
CA ALA A 30 2.56 17.96 -0.13
C ALA A 30 2.86 18.51 -1.52
N ILE A 31 2.61 17.74 -2.57
CA ILE A 31 2.78 18.18 -3.96
C ILE A 31 1.86 19.35 -4.27
N VAL A 32 0.58 19.24 -3.94
CA VAL A 32 -0.41 20.30 -4.17
C VAL A 32 -0.01 21.57 -3.43
N ALA A 33 0.38 21.46 -2.17
CA ALA A 33 0.81 22.60 -1.37
C ALA A 33 2.05 23.29 -1.96
N SER A 34 3.04 22.52 -2.40
CA SER A 34 4.25 23.03 -3.01
C SER A 34 3.98 23.71 -4.35
N GLU A 35 3.09 23.15 -5.16
CA GLU A 35 2.68 23.76 -6.44
C GLU A 35 2.03 25.12 -6.25
N ARG A 36 1.22 25.28 -5.20
CA ARG A 36 0.52 26.53 -4.90
C ARG A 36 1.47 27.68 -4.60
N ILE A 37 2.62 27.39 -4.01
CA ILE A 37 3.61 28.42 -3.69
C ILE A 37 4.74 28.50 -4.73
N GLY A 38 4.58 27.84 -5.87
CA GLY A 38 5.53 27.87 -6.96
C GLY A 38 6.82 27.08 -6.70
N GLY A 39 6.78 26.12 -5.77
CA GLY A 39 7.93 25.28 -5.44
C GLY A 39 8.20 24.23 -6.51
N ASN A 40 9.45 23.71 -6.51
CA ASN A 40 9.84 22.63 -7.40
C ASN A 40 9.37 21.30 -6.83
N VAL A 41 8.42 20.64 -7.54
CA VAL A 41 7.81 19.39 -7.08
C VAL A 41 8.41 18.14 -7.71
N ALA A 42 9.44 18.29 -8.57
CA ALA A 42 9.98 17.14 -9.31
C ALA A 42 10.42 16.01 -8.38
N ARG A 43 11.11 16.33 -7.29
CA ARG A 43 11.57 15.34 -6.32
C ARG A 43 10.42 14.67 -5.56
N PHE A 44 9.40 15.46 -5.21
CA PHE A 44 8.19 14.90 -4.57
C PHE A 44 7.44 13.95 -5.48
N LYS A 45 7.39 14.25 -6.77
CA LYS A 45 6.75 13.39 -7.76
C LYS A 45 7.52 12.09 -7.98
N GLU A 46 8.85 12.14 -7.95
CA GLU A 46 9.69 10.95 -7.99
C GLU A 46 9.43 10.05 -6.79
N LEU A 47 9.38 10.63 -5.59
CA LEU A 47 9.07 9.90 -4.36
C LEU A 47 7.67 9.30 -4.40
N LEU A 48 6.69 10.05 -4.90
CA LEU A 48 5.32 9.56 -5.06
C LEU A 48 5.29 8.31 -5.94
N SER A 49 6.01 8.34 -7.05
CA SER A 49 6.10 7.19 -7.96
C SER A 49 6.66 5.94 -7.26
N VAL A 50 7.70 6.11 -6.43
CA VAL A 50 8.28 5.02 -5.64
C VAL A 50 7.26 4.45 -4.66
N PHE A 51 6.53 5.32 -3.95
CA PHE A 51 5.49 4.89 -3.00
C PHE A 51 4.32 4.20 -3.71
N GLU A 52 3.94 4.68 -4.89
CA GLU A 52 2.90 4.03 -5.69
C GLU A 52 3.32 2.63 -6.13
N ASP A 53 4.57 2.45 -6.53
CA ASP A 53 5.11 1.13 -6.90
C ASP A 53 5.11 0.18 -5.71
N SER A 54 5.55 0.67 -4.55
CA SER A 54 5.54 -0.10 -3.31
C SER A 54 4.12 -0.50 -2.92
N GLN A 55 3.17 0.41 -3.06
CA GLN A 55 1.77 0.16 -2.73
C GLN A 55 1.17 -0.92 -3.63
N ARG A 56 1.50 -0.92 -4.92
CA ARG A 56 1.06 -1.99 -5.82
C ARG A 56 1.49 -3.37 -5.35
N VAL A 57 2.71 -3.48 -4.84
CA VAL A 57 3.23 -4.74 -4.27
C VAL A 57 2.44 -5.13 -3.02
N HIS A 58 2.17 -4.18 -2.13
CA HIS A 58 1.39 -4.44 -0.91
C HIS A 58 -0.04 -4.89 -1.23
N VAL A 59 -0.69 -4.24 -2.19
CA VAL A 59 -2.04 -4.59 -2.62
C VAL A 59 -2.06 -6.00 -3.23
N ALA A 60 -1.10 -6.32 -4.10
CA ALA A 60 -1.00 -7.64 -4.71
C ALA A 60 -0.78 -8.74 -3.66
N ASP A 61 0.06 -8.46 -2.67
CA ASP A 61 0.33 -9.40 -1.58
C ASP A 61 -0.93 -9.64 -0.72
N ARG A 62 -1.64 -8.57 -0.36
CA ARG A 62 -2.91 -8.66 0.36
C ARG A 62 -3.92 -9.50 -0.41
N ASP A 63 -4.07 -9.23 -1.70
CA ASP A 63 -5.07 -9.91 -2.53
C ASP A 63 -4.75 -11.40 -2.67
N ARG A 64 -3.47 -11.74 -2.83
CA ARG A 64 -3.01 -13.12 -2.85
C ARG A 64 -3.34 -13.84 -1.55
N LEU A 65 -3.07 -13.18 -0.42
CA LEU A 65 -3.32 -13.77 0.91
C LEU A 65 -4.81 -13.94 1.19
N ARG A 66 -5.65 -13.02 0.72
CA ARG A 66 -7.12 -13.18 0.79
C ARG A 66 -7.58 -14.41 0.05
N LYS A 67 -7.02 -14.64 -1.13
CA LYS A 67 -7.33 -15.82 -1.93
C LYS A 67 -6.85 -17.10 -1.26
N ASP A 68 -5.65 -17.07 -0.70
CA ASP A 68 -5.10 -18.22 0.05
C ASP A 68 -5.99 -18.54 1.26
N LEU A 69 -6.50 -17.54 1.96
CA LEU A 69 -7.39 -17.74 3.09
C LEU A 69 -8.73 -18.36 2.65
N GLU A 70 -9.30 -17.88 1.56
CA GLU A 70 -10.52 -18.48 0.99
C GLU A 70 -10.32 -19.97 0.68
N ASN A 71 -9.19 -20.30 0.05
CA ASN A 71 -8.87 -21.67 -0.30
C ASN A 71 -8.64 -22.56 0.93
N ALA A 72 -8.02 -22.01 1.97
CA ALA A 72 -7.78 -22.72 3.23
C ALA A 72 -9.09 -22.97 4.00
N ALA A 73 -10.12 -22.15 3.80
CA ALA A 73 -11.42 -22.30 4.44
C ALA A 73 -12.33 -23.31 3.76
N ARG A 74 -12.01 -23.72 2.55
CA ARG A 74 -12.82 -24.72 1.81
C ARG A 74 -12.54 -26.13 2.32
N PRO A 75 -13.58 -26.96 2.47
CA PRO A 75 -13.41 -28.36 2.85
C PRO A 75 -12.72 -29.18 1.76
#